data_03f0b19eaed09d52761791ee16b7e990
#
_entry.id   03f0b19eaed09d52761791ee16b7e990
#
_cell.length_a   1.000
_cell.length_b   1.000
_cell.length_c   1.000
_cell.angle_alpha   90.00
_cell.angle_beta   90.00
_cell.angle_gamma   90.00
#
_symmetry.space_group_name_H-M   'P 1'
#
loop_
_entity.id
_entity.type
_entity.pdbx_description
1 polymer ?
#
loop_
_entity_poly.entity_id
_entity_poly.type
_entity_poly.pdbx_seq_one_letter_code
_entity_poly.pdbx_strand_id
1 'polypeptide(L)'
;VGMTNTDGVYVNGRQIDSGDCSGPKSARNVLLHPEVDAAVFETARGGILREGLGFDRCQVAVVTNIGEGDHLGLNYITTVDDLAVLKRVIVQNVAPSGYAVLNATDPIVAAMATACPGKIIYFASDRHHPVMATHRAQGHRTVYVDGDSIVAAEGSWRESIHLRDVPITRNGRIAFQVENVMASVAAAWGVGLPWQTIRRGLSGFVNDSDNAPGRFNVMDYRGATVIADYGHNPDAMRALVQAVDALPGNRRSVVISGAGDRRDEDIRAQTVILGAAFDDVILYQDAAQRGRSDGEVMALLREGLQGATRTRHVEEIRGEFVAIDTALSRLQPGDLCLVLVDQVEEALAHLARCCEPSAGATA
;
A
#
# COMPACT_ATOMS: atom_id res chain seq x y z
N VAL A 1 22.35 -5.40 2.41
CA VAL A 1 21.06 -4.89 2.96
C VAL A 1 20.13 -6.07 3.20
N GLY A 2 19.50 -6.11 4.37
CA GLY A 2 18.43 -7.03 4.71
C GLY A 2 17.06 -6.35 4.62
N MET A 3 16.02 -7.10 4.26
CA MET A 3 14.65 -6.61 4.21
C MET A 3 13.69 -7.71 4.66
N THR A 4 12.66 -7.32 5.42
CA THR A 4 11.53 -8.20 5.72
C THR A 4 10.21 -7.50 5.38
N ASN A 5 9.29 -8.25 4.82
CA ASN A 5 7.95 -7.78 4.51
C ASN A 5 6.94 -8.96 4.55
N THR A 6 5.71 -8.72 4.16
CA THR A 6 4.64 -9.72 4.09
C THR A 6 4.98 -10.86 3.10
N ASP A 7 5.84 -10.62 2.11
CA ASP A 7 6.14 -11.61 1.06
C ASP A 7 7.38 -12.46 1.39
N GLY A 8 8.25 -11.99 2.33
CA GLY A 8 9.43 -12.77 2.69
C GLY A 8 10.55 -12.03 3.41
N VAL A 9 11.69 -12.72 3.50
CA VAL A 9 12.97 -12.20 3.97
C VAL A 9 13.94 -12.13 2.80
N TYR A 10 14.58 -10.98 2.64
CA TYR A 10 15.52 -10.74 1.54
C TYR A 10 16.89 -10.29 2.09
N VAL A 11 17.97 -10.82 1.53
CA VAL A 11 19.34 -10.38 1.80
C VAL A 11 20.02 -10.07 0.47
N ASN A 12 20.46 -8.82 0.31
CA ASN A 12 21.09 -8.30 -0.91
C ASN A 12 20.27 -8.59 -2.19
N GLY A 13 18.93 -8.42 -2.10
CA GLY A 13 17.98 -8.64 -3.19
C GLY A 13 17.61 -10.10 -3.43
N ARG A 14 18.24 -11.06 -2.73
CA ARG A 14 17.90 -12.48 -2.83
C ARG A 14 16.91 -12.86 -1.73
N GLN A 15 15.78 -13.43 -2.10
CA GLN A 15 14.82 -14.01 -1.15
C GLN A 15 15.42 -15.25 -0.49
N ILE A 16 15.42 -15.29 0.84
CA ILE A 16 15.97 -16.39 1.65
C ILE A 16 14.89 -17.09 2.49
N ASP A 17 13.73 -16.48 2.63
CA ASP A 17 12.55 -17.07 3.29
C ASP A 17 11.29 -16.45 2.65
N SER A 18 10.17 -17.19 2.67
CA SER A 18 8.90 -16.79 2.05
C SER A 18 7.76 -16.80 3.07
N GLY A 19 6.67 -16.09 2.74
CA GLY A 19 5.49 -15.91 3.58
C GLY A 19 5.56 -14.66 4.44
N ASP A 20 4.57 -14.48 5.34
CA ASP A 20 4.49 -13.29 6.19
C ASP A 20 5.68 -13.20 7.17
N CYS A 21 6.65 -12.42 6.77
CA CYS A 21 7.89 -12.15 7.49
C CYS A 21 7.92 -10.75 8.13
N SER A 22 6.78 -10.09 8.31
CA SER A 22 6.64 -8.76 8.89
C SER A 22 6.73 -8.71 10.43
N GLY A 23 7.17 -9.80 11.05
CA GLY A 23 7.26 -9.95 12.50
C GLY A 23 8.68 -9.86 13.08
N PRO A 24 8.79 -9.80 14.43
CA PRO A 24 10.06 -9.60 15.12
C PRO A 24 11.05 -10.77 14.98
N LYS A 25 10.58 -11.99 14.73
CA LYS A 25 11.43 -13.16 14.48
C LYS A 25 12.25 -12.96 13.20
N SER A 26 11.59 -12.54 12.11
CA SER A 26 12.23 -12.29 10.83
C SER A 26 13.20 -11.10 10.92
N ALA A 27 12.83 -10.03 11.62
CA ALA A 27 13.72 -8.90 11.89
C ALA A 27 15.01 -9.34 12.63
N ARG A 28 14.89 -10.16 13.67
CA ARG A 28 16.06 -10.72 14.39
C ARG A 28 16.94 -11.58 13.51
N ASN A 29 16.34 -12.42 12.65
CA ASN A 29 17.10 -13.25 11.71
C ASN A 29 17.95 -12.41 10.77
N VAL A 30 17.38 -11.33 10.23
CA VAL A 30 18.09 -10.38 9.36
C VAL A 30 19.21 -9.66 10.10
N LEU A 31 18.96 -9.20 11.33
CA LEU A 31 19.97 -8.49 12.13
C LEU A 31 21.16 -9.37 12.52
N LEU A 32 20.96 -10.68 12.62
CA LEU A 32 22.02 -11.65 12.92
C LEU A 32 22.74 -12.15 11.65
N HIS A 33 22.27 -11.78 10.45
CA HIS A 33 22.82 -12.29 9.21
C HIS A 33 24.17 -11.61 8.89
N PRO A 34 25.24 -12.38 8.62
CA PRO A 34 26.60 -11.83 8.51
C PRO A 34 26.81 -10.90 7.29
N GLU A 35 25.97 -10.97 6.28
CA GLU A 35 26.03 -10.11 5.08
C GLU A 35 25.18 -8.84 5.18
N VAL A 36 24.59 -8.53 6.34
CA VAL A 36 23.69 -7.40 6.50
C VAL A 36 24.34 -6.30 7.33
N ASP A 37 24.57 -5.15 6.70
CA ASP A 37 25.06 -3.92 7.33
C ASP A 37 23.93 -2.92 7.62
N ALA A 38 22.82 -3.01 6.87
CA ALA A 38 21.63 -2.17 7.03
C ALA A 38 20.37 -2.98 6.75
N ALA A 39 19.26 -2.65 7.42
CA ALA A 39 18.03 -3.38 7.30
C ALA A 39 16.79 -2.48 7.16
N VAL A 40 15.78 -2.96 6.41
CA VAL A 40 14.46 -2.35 6.28
C VAL A 40 13.42 -3.38 6.71
N PHE A 41 12.60 -3.05 7.71
CA PHE A 41 11.61 -3.96 8.27
C PHE A 41 10.20 -3.43 8.09
N GLU A 42 9.34 -4.19 7.43
CA GLU A 42 7.91 -4.08 7.65
C GLU A 42 7.61 -4.55 9.07
N THR A 43 6.83 -3.77 9.81
CA THR A 43 6.53 -4.06 11.20
C THR A 43 5.02 -4.13 11.40
N ALA A 44 4.49 -5.34 11.27
CA ALA A 44 3.06 -5.58 11.34
C ALA A 44 2.53 -5.55 12.76
N ARG A 45 1.28 -5.12 12.88
CA ARG A 45 0.52 -5.06 14.13
C ARG A 45 0.59 -6.34 14.96
N GLY A 46 0.35 -7.49 14.31
CA GLY A 46 0.31 -8.78 14.97
C GLY A 46 1.64 -9.18 15.61
N GLY A 47 2.77 -8.82 14.98
CA GLY A 47 4.10 -9.02 15.52
C GLY A 47 4.33 -8.20 16.78
N ILE A 48 4.05 -6.89 16.72
CA ILE A 48 4.20 -5.97 17.86
C ILE A 48 3.39 -6.44 19.07
N LEU A 49 2.14 -6.86 18.86
CA LEU A 49 1.25 -7.32 19.93
C LEU A 49 1.76 -8.58 20.64
N ARG A 50 2.31 -9.53 19.90
CA ARG A 50 2.71 -10.82 20.44
C ARG A 50 4.09 -10.83 21.06
N GLU A 51 5.05 -10.14 20.43
CA GLU A 51 6.48 -10.26 20.76
C GLU A 51 7.21 -8.91 20.82
N GLY A 52 6.52 -7.80 20.58
CA GLY A 52 7.15 -6.48 20.46
C GLY A 52 7.93 -6.31 19.18
N LEU A 53 9.01 -5.51 19.26
CA LEU A 53 9.93 -5.29 18.13
C LEU A 53 11.07 -6.29 18.17
N GLY A 54 11.64 -6.65 17.03
CA GLY A 54 12.84 -7.48 16.92
C GLY A 54 14.14 -6.72 17.17
N PHE A 55 14.07 -5.45 17.56
CA PHE A 55 15.19 -4.52 17.77
C PHE A 55 14.86 -3.49 18.84
N ASP A 56 15.88 -2.91 19.47
CA ASP A 56 15.72 -1.92 20.53
C ASP A 56 15.54 -0.50 19.98
N ARG A 57 16.23 -0.18 18.90
CA ARG A 57 16.19 1.14 18.26
C ARG A 57 16.27 1.04 16.75
N CYS A 58 15.64 1.99 16.06
CA CYS A 58 15.78 2.20 14.64
C CYS A 58 16.30 3.62 14.33
N GLN A 59 16.99 3.76 13.22
CA GLN A 59 17.48 5.06 12.75
C GLN A 59 16.35 5.87 12.13
N VAL A 60 15.43 5.18 11.45
CA VAL A 60 14.23 5.80 10.87
C VAL A 60 13.01 4.90 11.13
N ALA A 61 11.93 5.49 11.62
CA ALA A 61 10.61 4.89 11.66
C ALA A 61 9.72 5.58 10.63
N VAL A 62 8.89 4.85 9.92
CA VAL A 62 7.94 5.40 8.95
C VAL A 62 6.52 4.99 9.34
N VAL A 63 5.60 5.94 9.44
CA VAL A 63 4.16 5.68 9.59
C VAL A 63 3.42 6.49 8.51
N THR A 64 2.79 5.78 7.59
CA THR A 64 2.14 6.39 6.41
C THR A 64 0.73 6.85 6.70
N ASN A 65 -0.08 5.98 7.30
CA ASN A 65 -1.47 6.26 7.67
C ASN A 65 -1.96 5.27 8.72
N ILE A 66 -3.06 5.63 9.39
CA ILE A 66 -3.81 4.74 10.27
C ILE A 66 -5.28 4.84 9.90
N GLY A 67 -5.80 3.80 9.27
CA GLY A 67 -7.18 3.73 8.80
C GLY A 67 -8.06 2.79 9.64
N GLU A 68 -9.37 2.89 9.43
CA GLU A 68 -10.36 2.03 10.08
C GLU A 68 -10.29 0.57 9.62
N GLY A 69 -9.73 0.33 8.42
CA GLY A 69 -9.66 -0.99 7.79
C GLY A 69 -8.55 -1.92 8.29
N ASP A 70 -7.72 -1.52 9.26
CA ASP A 70 -6.53 -2.25 9.65
C ASP A 70 -6.79 -3.28 10.77
N HIS A 71 -7.59 -4.31 10.46
CA HIS A 71 -7.89 -5.45 11.37
C HIS A 71 -8.49 -5.06 12.72
N LEU A 72 -9.37 -4.06 12.78
CA LEU A 72 -10.11 -3.74 13.99
C LEU A 72 -11.00 -4.92 14.40
N GLY A 73 -11.18 -5.10 15.70
CA GLY A 73 -11.95 -6.20 16.29
C GLY A 73 -11.13 -7.46 16.62
N LEU A 74 -9.86 -7.54 16.22
CA LEU A 74 -8.98 -8.67 16.53
C LEU A 74 -8.00 -8.34 17.66
N ASN A 75 -7.77 -9.31 18.54
CA ASN A 75 -6.77 -9.24 19.62
C ASN A 75 -6.93 -8.00 20.54
N TYR A 76 -8.15 -7.68 20.93
CA TYR A 76 -8.49 -6.53 21.79
C TYR A 76 -8.20 -5.14 21.20
N ILE A 77 -7.80 -5.04 19.94
CA ILE A 77 -7.67 -3.77 19.24
C ILE A 77 -9.01 -3.48 18.55
N THR A 78 -9.83 -2.65 19.18
CA THR A 78 -11.22 -2.42 18.75
C THR A 78 -11.43 -1.04 18.14
N THR A 79 -10.52 -0.12 18.43
CA THR A 79 -10.60 1.27 17.97
C THR A 79 -9.35 1.67 17.19
N VAL A 80 -9.48 2.73 16.40
CA VAL A 80 -8.35 3.36 15.69
C VAL A 80 -7.33 3.92 16.69
N ASP A 81 -7.79 4.39 17.86
CA ASP A 81 -6.89 4.89 18.92
C ASP A 81 -6.04 3.76 19.52
N ASP A 82 -6.62 2.57 19.74
CA ASP A 82 -5.86 1.40 20.20
C ASP A 82 -4.77 1.03 19.18
N LEU A 83 -5.14 1.07 17.89
CA LEU A 83 -4.21 0.80 16.79
C LEU A 83 -3.09 1.86 16.73
N ALA A 84 -3.44 3.12 16.96
CA ALA A 84 -2.48 4.23 17.00
C ALA A 84 -1.46 4.05 18.14
N VAL A 85 -1.92 3.66 19.34
CA VAL A 85 -1.05 3.36 20.49
C VAL A 85 -0.06 2.26 20.11
N LEU A 86 -0.52 1.21 19.46
CA LEU A 86 0.31 0.09 19.04
C LEU A 86 1.34 0.49 17.99
N LYS A 87 0.90 1.14 16.90
CA LYS A 87 1.81 1.56 15.82
C LYS A 87 2.82 2.62 16.27
N ARG A 88 2.47 3.45 17.26
CA ARG A 88 3.36 4.45 17.84
C ARG A 88 4.63 3.82 18.48
N VAL A 89 4.60 2.55 18.83
CA VAL A 89 5.77 1.86 19.43
C VAL A 89 7.02 1.97 18.54
N ILE A 90 6.88 1.91 17.19
CA ILE A 90 8.03 2.09 16.30
C ILE A 90 8.61 3.51 16.38
N VAL A 91 7.74 4.52 16.49
CA VAL A 91 8.15 5.93 16.63
C VAL A 91 8.86 6.16 17.95
N GLN A 92 8.40 5.57 19.04
CA GLN A 92 9.01 5.64 20.38
C GLN A 92 10.41 5.02 20.44
N ASN A 93 10.71 4.11 19.51
CA ASN A 93 12.01 3.42 19.43
C ASN A 93 12.99 4.03 18.41
N VAL A 94 12.69 5.23 17.89
CA VAL A 94 13.64 5.99 17.10
C VAL A 94 14.84 6.41 17.95
N ALA A 95 16.04 6.26 17.41
CA ALA A 95 17.26 6.73 18.07
C ALA A 95 17.21 8.26 18.25
N PRO A 96 17.79 8.85 19.31
CA PRO A 96 17.82 10.31 19.51
C PRO A 96 18.43 11.10 18.33
N SER A 97 19.35 10.49 17.58
CA SER A 97 19.92 11.06 16.34
C SER A 97 19.12 10.74 15.08
N GLY A 98 18.09 9.89 15.20
CA GLY A 98 17.28 9.40 14.08
C GLY A 98 16.06 10.26 13.76
N TYR A 99 15.18 9.72 12.92
CA TYR A 99 14.02 10.42 12.41
C TYR A 99 12.76 9.55 12.44
N ALA A 100 11.63 10.15 12.84
CA ALA A 100 10.31 9.61 12.48
C ALA A 100 9.81 10.32 11.21
N VAL A 101 9.43 9.54 10.21
CA VAL A 101 8.79 9.97 8.96
C VAL A 101 7.29 9.79 9.11
N LEU A 102 6.55 10.89 9.14
CA LEU A 102 5.14 10.92 9.49
C LEU A 102 4.32 11.65 8.43
N ASN A 103 3.16 11.08 8.08
CA ASN A 103 2.20 11.75 7.21
C ASN A 103 1.52 12.91 7.96
N ALA A 104 1.72 14.13 7.48
CA ALA A 104 1.15 15.32 8.10
C ALA A 104 -0.36 15.44 7.91
N THR A 105 -0.94 14.80 6.88
CA THR A 105 -2.37 14.87 6.56
C THR A 105 -3.22 13.91 7.38
N ASP A 106 -2.59 12.90 7.99
CA ASP A 106 -3.24 12.01 8.95
C ASP A 106 -3.02 12.58 10.37
N PRO A 107 -4.06 13.08 11.03
CA PRO A 107 -3.91 13.75 12.32
C PRO A 107 -3.42 12.80 13.42
N ILE A 108 -3.76 11.50 13.34
CA ILE A 108 -3.33 10.48 14.29
C ILE A 108 -1.83 10.22 14.12
N VAL A 109 -1.38 10.07 12.88
CA VAL A 109 0.04 9.88 12.56
C VAL A 109 0.84 11.14 12.91
N ALA A 110 0.36 12.32 12.55
CA ALA A 110 1.04 13.58 12.85
C ALA A 110 1.24 13.79 14.36
N ALA A 111 0.26 13.40 15.19
CA ALA A 111 0.34 13.49 16.64
C ALA A 111 1.39 12.55 17.26
N MET A 112 1.83 11.50 16.57
CA MET A 112 2.89 10.61 17.06
C MET A 112 4.24 11.31 17.21
N ALA A 113 4.44 12.47 16.59
CA ALA A 113 5.65 13.26 16.69
C ALA A 113 6.05 13.56 18.15
N THR A 114 5.07 13.74 19.04
CA THR A 114 5.30 14.02 20.47
C THR A 114 5.94 12.85 21.22
N ALA A 115 5.85 11.65 20.70
CA ALA A 115 6.40 10.43 21.30
C ALA A 115 7.79 10.05 20.72
N CYS A 116 8.27 10.76 19.69
CA CYS A 116 9.55 10.47 19.06
C CYS A 116 10.72 11.04 19.85
N PRO A 117 11.69 10.22 20.26
CA PRO A 117 12.92 10.70 20.91
C PRO A 117 13.87 11.41 19.95
N GLY A 118 13.75 11.16 18.67
CA GLY A 118 14.55 11.74 17.60
C GLY A 118 13.89 12.97 16.96
N LYS A 119 14.23 13.23 15.71
CA LYS A 119 13.69 14.33 14.91
C LYS A 119 12.52 13.86 14.05
N ILE A 120 11.78 14.81 13.48
CA ILE A 120 10.64 14.51 12.61
C ILE A 120 10.94 14.95 11.17
N ILE A 121 10.53 14.12 10.23
CA ILE A 121 10.35 14.51 8.82
C ILE A 121 8.87 14.33 8.51
N TYR A 122 8.16 15.41 8.26
CA TYR A 122 6.79 15.32 7.78
C TYR A 122 6.75 15.23 6.26
N PHE A 123 5.82 14.42 5.75
CA PHE A 123 5.48 14.42 4.33
C PHE A 123 3.97 14.66 4.13
N ALA A 124 3.63 15.32 3.03
CA ALA A 124 2.26 15.53 2.56
C ALA A 124 2.26 16.01 1.11
N SER A 125 1.21 15.71 0.35
CA SER A 125 1.06 16.25 -1.00
C SER A 125 0.87 17.77 -1.00
N ASP A 126 0.12 18.29 -0.03
CA ASP A 126 -0.06 19.76 0.12
C ASP A 126 0.99 20.38 1.05
N ARG A 127 1.89 21.17 0.47
CA ARG A 127 2.91 21.93 1.22
C ARG A 127 2.33 23.01 2.14
N HIS A 128 1.08 23.40 1.94
CA HIS A 128 0.38 24.42 2.73
C HIS A 128 -0.43 23.83 3.88
N HIS A 129 -0.52 22.51 3.99
CA HIS A 129 -1.14 21.87 5.14
C HIS A 129 -0.56 22.46 6.44
N PRO A 130 -1.37 22.82 7.45
CA PRO A 130 -0.92 23.57 8.64
C PRO A 130 0.28 22.96 9.36
N VAL A 131 0.30 21.61 9.52
CA VAL A 131 1.42 20.88 10.13
C VAL A 131 2.70 21.07 9.30
N MET A 132 2.60 20.90 7.96
CA MET A 132 3.72 21.08 7.04
C MET A 132 4.24 22.51 7.04
N ALA A 133 3.35 23.50 6.97
CA ALA A 133 3.70 24.92 6.94
C ALA A 133 4.43 25.32 8.21
N THR A 134 3.92 24.91 9.38
CA THR A 134 4.54 25.21 10.69
C THR A 134 5.93 24.56 10.80
N HIS A 135 6.05 23.28 10.51
CA HIS A 135 7.29 22.52 10.60
C HIS A 135 8.38 23.08 9.66
N ARG A 136 7.98 23.44 8.43
CA ARG A 136 8.86 24.06 7.45
C ARG A 136 9.30 25.48 7.87
N ALA A 137 8.40 26.27 8.45
CA ALA A 137 8.74 27.61 8.95
C ALA A 137 9.78 27.57 10.08
N GLN A 138 9.82 26.46 10.83
CA GLN A 138 10.85 26.20 11.85
C GLN A 138 12.18 25.71 11.26
N GLY A 139 12.28 25.56 9.94
CA GLY A 139 13.48 25.10 9.25
C GLY A 139 13.71 23.60 9.28
N HIS A 140 12.71 22.81 9.70
CA HIS A 140 12.80 21.36 9.80
C HIS A 140 12.57 20.64 8.47
N ARG A 141 12.96 19.36 8.40
CA ARG A 141 12.84 18.52 7.21
C ARG A 141 11.40 18.22 6.84
N THR A 142 11.08 18.46 5.58
CA THR A 142 9.76 18.14 5.00
C THR A 142 9.92 17.58 3.59
N VAL A 143 8.96 16.71 3.19
CA VAL A 143 8.85 16.22 1.81
C VAL A 143 7.43 16.48 1.32
N TYR A 144 7.27 17.13 0.16
CA TYR A 144 5.97 17.52 -0.37
C TYR A 144 5.95 17.58 -1.90
N VAL A 145 4.77 17.74 -2.48
CA VAL A 145 4.61 17.97 -3.92
C VAL A 145 4.61 19.47 -4.21
N ASP A 146 5.37 19.89 -5.22
CA ASP A 146 5.36 21.23 -5.78
C ASP A 146 5.32 21.15 -7.31
N GLY A 147 4.17 21.47 -7.88
CA GLY A 147 3.91 21.27 -9.31
C GLY A 147 3.99 19.77 -9.70
N ASP A 148 4.92 19.46 -10.59
CA ASP A 148 5.19 18.10 -11.11
C ASP A 148 6.34 17.38 -10.39
N SER A 149 6.73 17.86 -9.21
CA SER A 149 7.93 17.39 -8.53
C SER A 149 7.69 17.09 -7.05
N ILE A 150 8.36 16.06 -6.55
CA ILE A 150 8.52 15.82 -5.12
C ILE A 150 9.71 16.65 -4.66
N VAL A 151 9.52 17.46 -3.62
CA VAL A 151 10.52 18.36 -3.06
C VAL A 151 10.84 17.94 -1.62
N ALA A 152 12.11 17.72 -1.34
CA ALA A 152 12.65 17.62 0.02
C ALA A 152 13.28 18.97 0.41
N ALA A 153 12.92 19.48 1.58
CA ALA A 153 13.36 20.81 2.04
C ALA A 153 13.79 20.80 3.51
N GLU A 154 14.86 21.55 3.83
CA GLU A 154 15.34 21.83 5.19
C GLU A 154 15.86 23.26 5.24
N GLY A 155 15.16 24.15 5.93
CA GLY A 155 15.48 25.58 5.90
C GLY A 155 15.43 26.15 4.47
N SER A 156 16.56 26.69 4.01
CA SER A 156 16.72 27.20 2.64
C SER A 156 17.15 26.14 1.63
N TRP A 157 17.60 24.97 2.10
CA TRP A 157 18.05 23.89 1.23
C TRP A 157 16.89 23.12 0.62
N ARG A 158 17.03 22.73 -0.65
CA ARG A 158 16.01 21.96 -1.39
C ARG A 158 16.65 21.00 -2.38
N GLU A 159 16.00 19.85 -2.53
CA GLU A 159 16.19 18.90 -3.61
C GLU A 159 14.84 18.56 -4.23
N SER A 160 14.80 18.34 -5.53
CA SER A 160 13.57 17.99 -6.26
C SER A 160 13.75 16.78 -7.15
N ILE A 161 12.69 16.00 -7.30
CA ILE A 161 12.61 14.81 -8.14
C ILE A 161 11.33 14.93 -8.96
N HIS A 162 11.44 14.95 -10.29
CA HIS A 162 10.26 15.02 -11.15
C HIS A 162 9.44 13.73 -11.07
N LEU A 163 8.12 13.84 -10.97
CA LEU A 163 7.21 12.70 -10.90
C LEU A 163 7.28 11.82 -12.17
N ARG A 164 7.60 12.41 -13.33
CA ARG A 164 7.85 11.66 -14.57
C ARG A 164 9.05 10.72 -14.49
N ASP A 165 10.03 11.01 -13.62
CA ASP A 165 11.23 10.21 -13.43
C ASP A 165 11.01 9.08 -12.39
N VAL A 166 9.79 8.94 -11.89
CA VAL A 166 9.39 7.96 -10.87
C VAL A 166 8.24 7.10 -11.40
N PRO A 167 8.54 5.98 -12.08
CA PRO A 167 7.57 5.19 -12.85
C PRO A 167 6.35 4.74 -12.06
N ILE A 168 6.52 4.34 -10.81
CA ILE A 168 5.43 3.87 -9.94
C ILE A 168 4.31 4.90 -9.78
N THR A 169 4.60 6.20 -9.88
CA THR A 169 3.60 7.28 -9.72
C THR A 169 2.76 7.50 -10.98
N ARG A 170 3.16 6.93 -12.12
CA ARG A 170 2.58 7.18 -13.45
C ARG A 170 2.42 8.68 -13.74
N ASN A 171 3.52 9.39 -13.69
CA ASN A 171 3.59 10.87 -13.83
C ASN A 171 2.76 11.60 -12.76
N GLY A 172 2.71 11.08 -11.54
CA GLY A 172 1.96 11.68 -10.44
C GLY A 172 0.46 11.41 -10.44
N ARG A 173 -0.06 10.59 -11.36
CA ARG A 173 -1.49 10.28 -11.44
C ARG A 173 -1.99 9.38 -10.31
N ILE A 174 -1.14 8.53 -9.77
CA ILE A 174 -1.51 7.59 -8.70
C ILE A 174 -1.16 8.22 -7.35
N ALA A 175 -2.14 8.87 -6.73
CA ALA A 175 -1.94 9.69 -5.53
C ALA A 175 -1.30 8.91 -4.37
N PHE A 176 -1.79 7.71 -4.03
CA PHE A 176 -1.21 6.93 -2.95
C PHE A 176 0.23 6.48 -3.23
N GLN A 177 0.60 6.27 -4.51
CA GLN A 177 1.99 5.99 -4.86
C GLN A 177 2.89 7.21 -4.73
N VAL A 178 2.37 8.41 -5.00
CA VAL A 178 3.09 9.66 -4.73
C VAL A 178 3.37 9.79 -3.23
N GLU A 179 2.40 9.46 -2.37
CA GLU A 179 2.59 9.45 -0.92
C GLU A 179 3.63 8.40 -0.49
N ASN A 180 3.56 7.19 -1.01
CA ASN A 180 4.55 6.14 -0.76
C ASN A 180 5.97 6.58 -1.16
N VAL A 181 6.11 7.24 -2.31
CA VAL A 181 7.40 7.77 -2.77
C VAL A 181 7.90 8.89 -1.87
N MET A 182 7.04 9.81 -1.43
CA MET A 182 7.42 10.85 -0.47
C MET A 182 7.92 10.25 0.85
N ALA A 183 7.24 9.26 1.38
CA ALA A 183 7.65 8.53 2.59
C ALA A 183 9.01 7.84 2.38
N SER A 184 9.21 7.21 1.22
CA SER A 184 10.48 6.54 0.85
C SER A 184 11.63 7.53 0.71
N VAL A 185 11.41 8.69 0.06
CA VAL A 185 12.38 9.79 -0.04
C VAL A 185 12.77 10.29 1.34
N ALA A 186 11.77 10.53 2.20
CA ALA A 186 12.00 11.00 3.57
C ALA A 186 12.80 9.98 4.39
N ALA A 187 12.49 8.69 4.27
CA ALA A 187 13.20 7.62 4.96
C ALA A 187 14.65 7.51 4.48
N ALA A 188 14.88 7.47 3.17
CA ALA A 188 16.20 7.39 2.58
C ALA A 188 17.08 8.62 2.93
N TRP A 189 16.47 9.81 2.94
CA TRP A 189 17.12 11.02 3.40
C TRP A 189 17.40 11.00 4.91
N GLY A 190 16.48 10.44 5.69
CA GLY A 190 16.63 10.28 7.14
C GLY A 190 17.83 9.42 7.55
N VAL A 191 18.11 8.35 6.79
CA VAL A 191 19.31 7.52 7.00
C VAL A 191 20.57 8.09 6.35
N GLY A 192 20.46 9.23 5.62
CA GLY A 192 21.61 9.93 5.05
C GLY A 192 22.10 9.37 3.71
N LEU A 193 21.25 8.72 2.93
CA LEU A 193 21.61 8.28 1.59
C LEU A 193 21.91 9.48 0.67
N PRO A 194 22.93 9.38 -0.20
CA PRO A 194 23.19 10.40 -1.21
C PRO A 194 22.01 10.56 -2.18
N TRP A 195 21.71 11.79 -2.58
CA TRP A 195 20.57 12.09 -3.46
C TRP A 195 20.65 11.38 -4.83
N GLN A 196 21.84 11.16 -5.33
CA GLN A 196 22.01 10.37 -6.55
C GLN A 196 21.54 8.92 -6.37
N THR A 197 21.78 8.34 -5.19
CA THR A 197 21.31 6.98 -4.86
C THR A 197 19.80 6.94 -4.74
N ILE A 198 19.20 7.95 -4.06
CA ILE A 198 17.75 8.08 -3.94
C ILE A 198 17.08 8.17 -5.31
N ARG A 199 17.57 9.07 -6.19
CA ARG A 199 17.05 9.21 -7.55
C ARG A 199 17.16 7.93 -8.36
N ARG A 200 18.30 7.24 -8.31
CA ARG A 200 18.50 5.98 -9.01
C ARG A 200 17.53 4.90 -8.52
N GLY A 201 17.33 4.78 -7.20
CA GLY A 201 16.39 3.83 -6.62
C GLY A 201 14.97 4.07 -7.10
N LEU A 202 14.54 5.32 -7.11
CA LEU A 202 13.17 5.69 -7.53
C LEU A 202 12.95 5.52 -9.03
N SER A 203 13.93 5.90 -9.88
CA SER A 203 13.79 5.78 -11.33
C SER A 203 13.92 4.32 -11.83
N GLY A 204 14.60 3.48 -11.07
CA GLY A 204 14.77 2.06 -11.41
C GLY A 204 13.74 1.13 -10.77
N PHE A 205 12.86 1.63 -9.91
CA PHE A 205 11.86 0.78 -9.28
C PHE A 205 10.64 0.59 -10.19
N VAL A 206 10.42 -0.65 -10.59
CA VAL A 206 9.25 -1.06 -11.36
C VAL A 206 8.26 -1.78 -10.43
N ASN A 207 7.01 -1.37 -10.47
CA ASN A 207 5.93 -1.97 -9.68
C ASN A 207 5.30 -3.13 -10.45
N ASP A 208 6.03 -4.21 -10.56
CA ASP A 208 5.63 -5.45 -11.21
C ASP A 208 5.40 -6.60 -10.20
N SER A 209 5.08 -7.78 -10.72
CA SER A 209 4.86 -8.98 -9.93
C SER A 209 6.10 -9.46 -9.17
N ASP A 210 7.31 -9.10 -9.64
CA ASP A 210 8.56 -9.57 -9.04
C ASP A 210 9.01 -8.66 -7.90
N ASN A 211 8.77 -7.34 -8.02
CA ASN A 211 9.23 -6.35 -7.05
C ASN A 211 8.19 -5.99 -5.99
N ALA A 212 6.90 -6.03 -6.35
CA ALA A 212 5.79 -5.70 -5.44
C ALA A 212 4.54 -6.51 -5.82
N PRO A 213 4.52 -7.82 -5.56
CA PRO A 213 3.42 -8.69 -5.95
C PRO A 213 2.10 -8.27 -5.28
N GLY A 214 1.04 -8.19 -6.09
CA GLY A 214 -0.28 -7.82 -5.62
C GLY A 214 -0.40 -6.38 -5.07
N ARG A 215 0.46 -5.47 -5.52
CA ARG A 215 0.45 -4.06 -5.11
C ARG A 215 0.28 -3.14 -6.32
N PHE A 216 -0.95 -3.06 -6.85
CA PHE A 216 -1.29 -2.25 -8.02
C PHE A 216 -0.46 -2.61 -9.27
N ASN A 217 -0.33 -3.90 -9.56
CA ASN A 217 0.38 -4.38 -10.73
C ASN A 217 -0.46 -4.14 -11.98
N VAL A 218 0.03 -3.35 -12.91
CA VAL A 218 -0.69 -2.94 -14.13
C VAL A 218 -0.17 -3.70 -15.33
N MET A 219 -1.07 -4.37 -16.03
CA MET A 219 -0.82 -5.23 -17.18
C MET A 219 -1.69 -4.81 -18.37
N ASP A 220 -1.28 -5.16 -19.57
CA ASP A 220 -2.11 -5.05 -20.78
C ASP A 220 -2.76 -6.39 -21.12
N TYR A 221 -4.04 -6.36 -21.41
CA TYR A 221 -4.77 -7.51 -21.95
C TYR A 221 -5.46 -7.10 -23.23
N ARG A 222 -4.82 -7.35 -24.37
CA ARG A 222 -5.39 -7.06 -25.72
C ARG A 222 -5.86 -5.61 -25.87
N GLY A 223 -5.08 -4.66 -25.31
CA GLY A 223 -5.39 -3.24 -25.32
C GLY A 223 -6.34 -2.77 -24.21
N ALA A 224 -6.75 -3.64 -23.31
CA ALA A 224 -7.42 -3.28 -22.05
C ALA A 224 -6.41 -3.23 -20.91
N THR A 225 -6.65 -2.36 -19.94
CA THR A 225 -5.83 -2.26 -18.72
C THR A 225 -6.34 -3.20 -17.64
N VAL A 226 -5.48 -4.09 -17.16
CA VAL A 226 -5.77 -4.97 -16.02
C VAL A 226 -4.89 -4.55 -14.85
N ILE A 227 -5.49 -4.39 -13.67
CA ILE A 227 -4.79 -4.00 -12.45
C ILE A 227 -5.02 -5.09 -11.40
N ALA A 228 -3.95 -5.68 -10.87
CA ALA A 228 -4.02 -6.62 -9.77
C ALA A 228 -3.59 -5.98 -8.47
N ASP A 229 -4.39 -6.10 -7.40
CA ASP A 229 -4.11 -5.55 -6.07
C ASP A 229 -4.66 -6.48 -4.98
N TYR A 230 -3.99 -6.54 -3.84
CA TYR A 230 -4.41 -7.31 -2.66
C TYR A 230 -5.25 -6.48 -1.67
N GLY A 231 -5.65 -5.27 -2.03
CA GLY A 231 -6.47 -4.42 -1.17
C GLY A 231 -7.77 -5.12 -0.74
N HIS A 232 -8.07 -5.13 0.56
CA HIS A 232 -9.23 -5.83 1.12
C HIS A 232 -9.83 -5.10 2.34
N ASN A 233 -9.75 -3.78 2.35
CA ASN A 233 -10.38 -2.93 3.33
C ASN A 233 -10.94 -1.65 2.68
N PRO A 234 -11.87 -0.93 3.34
CA PRO A 234 -12.52 0.25 2.77
C PRO A 234 -11.55 1.36 2.36
N ASP A 235 -10.48 1.60 3.11
CA ASP A 235 -9.51 2.65 2.80
C ASP A 235 -8.69 2.31 1.55
N ALA A 236 -8.29 1.04 1.41
CA ALA A 236 -7.66 0.54 0.19
C ALA A 236 -8.60 0.70 -1.02
N MET A 237 -9.91 0.36 -0.87
CA MET A 237 -10.89 0.54 -1.95
C MET A 237 -11.00 2.00 -2.39
N ARG A 238 -11.03 2.96 -1.45
CA ARG A 238 -11.06 4.39 -1.78
C ARG A 238 -9.82 4.82 -2.55
N ALA A 239 -8.64 4.38 -2.11
CA ALA A 239 -7.37 4.69 -2.78
C ALA A 239 -7.29 4.08 -4.18
N LEU A 240 -7.73 2.82 -4.35
CA LEU A 240 -7.78 2.13 -5.64
C LEU A 240 -8.78 2.78 -6.60
N VAL A 241 -9.97 3.15 -6.13
CA VAL A 241 -10.96 3.89 -6.93
C VAL A 241 -10.38 5.22 -7.41
N GLN A 242 -9.75 5.99 -6.52
CA GLN A 242 -9.09 7.25 -6.91
C GLN A 242 -8.00 7.02 -7.96
N ALA A 243 -7.21 5.97 -7.84
CA ALA A 243 -6.19 5.63 -8.81
C ALA A 243 -6.78 5.21 -10.16
N VAL A 244 -7.84 4.39 -10.15
CA VAL A 244 -8.56 3.99 -11.35
C VAL A 244 -9.21 5.18 -12.04
N ASP A 245 -9.75 6.15 -11.29
CA ASP A 245 -10.34 7.38 -11.83
C ASP A 245 -9.32 8.26 -12.56
N ALA A 246 -8.06 8.20 -12.16
CA ALA A 246 -6.96 8.92 -12.80
C ALA A 246 -6.42 8.24 -14.06
N LEU A 247 -6.86 7.02 -14.35
CA LEU A 247 -6.44 6.24 -15.52
C LEU A 247 -7.54 6.24 -16.60
N PRO A 248 -7.17 6.15 -17.89
CA PRO A 248 -8.14 6.01 -18.96
C PRO A 248 -8.87 4.67 -18.85
N GLY A 249 -10.16 4.67 -19.13
CA GLY A 249 -10.97 3.45 -19.17
C GLY A 249 -12.36 3.75 -19.71
N ASN A 250 -12.77 3.05 -20.80
CA ASN A 250 -14.10 3.20 -21.40
C ASN A 250 -15.17 2.59 -20.51
N ARG A 251 -15.03 1.32 -20.19
CA ARG A 251 -15.84 0.56 -19.26
C ARG A 251 -14.95 0.07 -18.12
N ARG A 252 -15.46 0.06 -16.92
CA ARG A 252 -14.72 -0.35 -15.74
C ARG A 252 -15.36 -1.56 -15.09
N SER A 253 -14.60 -2.61 -14.90
CA SER A 253 -15.01 -3.81 -14.19
C SER A 253 -14.14 -4.04 -12.97
N VAL A 254 -14.70 -4.72 -11.96
CA VAL A 254 -13.95 -5.15 -10.78
C VAL A 254 -14.29 -6.59 -10.42
N VAL A 255 -13.27 -7.35 -10.05
CA VAL A 255 -13.36 -8.71 -9.51
C VAL A 255 -12.99 -8.64 -8.03
N ILE A 256 -13.87 -9.07 -7.15
CA ILE A 256 -13.66 -8.96 -5.70
C ILE A 256 -14.18 -10.17 -4.94
N SER A 257 -13.43 -10.61 -3.93
CA SER A 257 -13.88 -11.39 -2.79
C SER A 257 -13.73 -10.59 -1.50
N GLY A 258 -14.24 -11.10 -0.40
CA GLY A 258 -14.08 -10.51 0.93
C GLY A 258 -13.30 -11.44 1.85
N ALA A 259 -12.42 -10.87 2.66
CA ALA A 259 -11.74 -11.62 3.72
C ALA A 259 -12.72 -11.88 4.88
N GLY A 260 -13.04 -13.14 5.15
CA GLY A 260 -14.04 -13.54 6.15
C GLY A 260 -13.69 -13.20 7.60
N ASP A 261 -12.44 -12.90 7.90
CA ASP A 261 -11.96 -12.44 9.20
C ASP A 261 -12.17 -10.93 9.46
N ARG A 262 -12.84 -10.23 8.53
CA ARG A 262 -13.21 -8.82 8.68
C ARG A 262 -14.58 -8.65 9.30
N ARG A 263 -14.83 -7.44 9.86
CA ARG A 263 -16.18 -7.08 10.35
C ARG A 263 -17.16 -7.02 9.19
N ASP A 264 -18.43 -7.32 9.46
CA ASP A 264 -19.50 -7.27 8.45
C ASP A 264 -19.61 -5.91 7.78
N GLU A 265 -19.49 -4.85 8.57
CA GLU A 265 -19.54 -3.47 8.09
C GLU A 265 -18.41 -3.15 7.13
N ASP A 266 -17.18 -3.66 7.36
CA ASP A 266 -16.04 -3.45 6.50
C ASP A 266 -16.18 -4.21 5.17
N ILE A 267 -16.74 -5.43 5.21
CA ILE A 267 -17.02 -6.23 4.00
C ILE A 267 -18.06 -5.51 3.14
N ARG A 268 -19.17 -5.03 3.73
CA ARG A 268 -20.18 -4.26 3.00
C ARG A 268 -19.61 -2.95 2.43
N ALA A 269 -18.83 -2.22 3.22
CA ALA A 269 -18.29 -0.93 2.82
C ALA A 269 -17.41 -1.02 1.57
N GLN A 270 -16.69 -2.12 1.37
CA GLN A 270 -15.89 -2.32 0.16
C GLN A 270 -16.74 -2.24 -1.10
N THR A 271 -17.85 -2.98 -1.15
CA THR A 271 -18.72 -3.01 -2.33
C THR A 271 -19.62 -1.79 -2.45
N VAL A 272 -19.93 -1.09 -1.35
CA VAL A 272 -20.55 0.26 -1.41
C VAL A 272 -19.64 1.22 -2.21
N ILE A 273 -18.33 1.23 -1.91
CA ILE A 273 -17.36 2.08 -2.58
C ILE A 273 -17.22 1.67 -4.06
N LEU A 274 -17.03 0.38 -4.32
CA LEU A 274 -16.84 -0.14 -5.68
C LEU A 274 -18.11 0.02 -6.54
N GLY A 275 -19.29 -0.13 -5.96
CA GLY A 275 -20.56 0.04 -6.66
C GLY A 275 -20.84 1.45 -7.18
N ALA A 276 -20.14 2.45 -6.63
CA ALA A 276 -20.19 3.83 -7.10
C ALA A 276 -19.14 4.12 -8.20
N ALA A 277 -18.17 3.23 -8.41
CA ALA A 277 -17.01 3.48 -9.27
C ALA A 277 -16.93 2.57 -10.51
N PHE A 278 -17.52 1.38 -10.47
CA PHE A 278 -17.40 0.37 -11.51
C PHE A 278 -18.75 0.07 -12.18
N ASP A 279 -18.72 -0.20 -13.49
CA ASP A 279 -19.89 -0.52 -14.30
C ASP A 279 -20.31 -1.99 -14.09
N ASP A 280 -19.32 -2.88 -13.91
CA ASP A 280 -19.51 -4.32 -13.70
C ASP A 280 -18.77 -4.78 -12.45
N VAL A 281 -19.44 -5.57 -11.63
CA VAL A 281 -18.86 -6.17 -10.43
C VAL A 281 -19.02 -7.69 -10.49
N ILE A 282 -17.90 -8.41 -10.44
CA ILE A 282 -17.87 -9.85 -10.29
C ILE A 282 -17.47 -10.16 -8.86
N LEU A 283 -18.40 -10.71 -8.11
CA LEU A 283 -18.15 -11.21 -6.75
C LEU A 283 -17.69 -12.66 -6.87
N TYR A 284 -16.58 -13.03 -6.26
CA TYR A 284 -16.19 -14.42 -6.22
C TYR A 284 -16.15 -15.00 -4.82
N GLN A 285 -16.58 -16.26 -4.72
CA GLN A 285 -16.49 -17.03 -3.49
C GLN A 285 -15.08 -17.61 -3.41
N ASP A 286 -14.31 -17.16 -2.43
CA ASP A 286 -13.01 -17.74 -2.12
C ASP A 286 -13.14 -19.14 -1.50
N ALA A 287 -12.09 -19.95 -1.64
CA ALA A 287 -11.99 -21.27 -1.04
C ALA A 287 -11.84 -21.19 0.49
N ALA A 288 -11.13 -20.18 1.00
CA ALA A 288 -10.87 -19.98 2.42
C ALA A 288 -11.89 -19.01 3.05
N GLN A 289 -12.90 -19.55 3.74
CA GLN A 289 -13.95 -18.75 4.40
C GLN A 289 -13.48 -18.05 5.68
N ARG A 290 -12.28 -18.33 6.17
CA ARG A 290 -11.68 -17.70 7.39
C ARG A 290 -12.64 -17.68 8.58
N GLY A 291 -13.34 -18.79 8.82
CA GLY A 291 -14.25 -19.00 9.95
C GLY A 291 -15.71 -18.63 9.72
N ARG A 292 -16.08 -18.14 8.54
CA ARG A 292 -17.48 -17.90 8.16
C ARG A 292 -18.10 -19.05 7.41
N SER A 293 -19.43 -19.08 7.37
CA SER A 293 -20.20 -20.06 6.61
C SER A 293 -20.07 -19.83 5.10
N ASP A 294 -20.25 -20.88 4.30
CA ASP A 294 -20.28 -20.78 2.84
C ASP A 294 -21.37 -19.80 2.37
N GLY A 295 -21.01 -18.86 1.52
CA GLY A 295 -21.91 -17.83 1.00
C GLY A 295 -22.15 -16.63 1.91
N GLU A 296 -21.70 -16.64 3.16
CA GLU A 296 -21.91 -15.52 4.11
C GLU A 296 -21.20 -14.25 3.65
N VAL A 297 -19.92 -14.34 3.24
CA VAL A 297 -19.15 -13.22 2.72
C VAL A 297 -19.79 -12.67 1.44
N MET A 298 -20.23 -13.56 0.56
CA MET A 298 -20.92 -13.17 -0.69
C MET A 298 -22.21 -12.42 -0.42
N ALA A 299 -22.98 -12.82 0.59
CA ALA A 299 -24.19 -12.11 0.99
C ALA A 299 -23.88 -10.68 1.45
N LEU A 300 -22.85 -10.49 2.27
CA LEU A 300 -22.42 -9.17 2.75
C LEU A 300 -21.93 -8.27 1.60
N LEU A 301 -21.14 -8.80 0.67
CA LEU A 301 -20.70 -8.07 -0.52
C LEU A 301 -21.88 -7.64 -1.40
N ARG A 302 -22.87 -8.54 -1.58
CA ARG A 302 -24.10 -8.25 -2.33
C ARG A 302 -24.94 -7.17 -1.65
N GLU A 303 -25.05 -7.23 -0.31
CA GLU A 303 -25.74 -6.19 0.47
C GLU A 303 -25.11 -4.80 0.25
N GLY A 304 -23.80 -4.70 0.21
CA GLY A 304 -23.11 -3.43 -0.05
C GLY A 304 -23.35 -2.87 -1.46
N LEU A 305 -23.73 -3.70 -2.42
CA LEU A 305 -24.11 -3.24 -3.77
C LEU A 305 -25.59 -2.78 -3.86
N GLN A 306 -26.40 -2.98 -2.81
CA GLN A 306 -27.77 -2.46 -2.80
C GLN A 306 -27.72 -0.93 -2.84
N GLY A 307 -28.31 -0.36 -3.90
CA GLY A 307 -28.27 1.10 -4.11
C GLY A 307 -27.01 1.61 -4.81
N ALA A 308 -26.21 0.74 -5.40
CA ALA A 308 -25.06 1.13 -6.23
C ALA A 308 -25.49 2.12 -7.32
N THR A 309 -24.74 3.23 -7.46
CA THR A 309 -25.12 4.32 -8.36
C THR A 309 -24.58 4.14 -9.77
N ARG A 310 -23.47 3.40 -9.92
CA ARG A 310 -22.83 3.17 -11.23
C ARG A 310 -22.95 1.72 -11.70
N THR A 311 -22.83 0.74 -10.82
CA THR A 311 -22.87 -0.67 -11.19
C THR A 311 -24.19 -1.06 -11.86
N ARG A 312 -24.10 -1.67 -13.04
CA ARG A 312 -25.24 -2.15 -13.84
C ARG A 312 -25.34 -3.67 -13.89
N HIS A 313 -24.21 -4.35 -13.74
CA HIS A 313 -24.13 -5.80 -13.78
C HIS A 313 -23.38 -6.33 -12.58
N VAL A 314 -23.99 -7.27 -11.89
CA VAL A 314 -23.38 -8.01 -10.78
C VAL A 314 -23.48 -9.48 -11.10
N GLU A 315 -22.38 -10.20 -10.98
CA GLU A 315 -22.31 -11.64 -11.17
C GLU A 315 -21.59 -12.29 -9.99
N GLU A 316 -22.02 -13.47 -9.61
CA GLU A 316 -21.45 -14.26 -8.54
C GLU A 316 -20.84 -15.53 -9.10
N ILE A 317 -19.57 -15.76 -8.80
CA ILE A 317 -18.79 -16.87 -9.35
C ILE A 317 -18.10 -17.61 -8.21
N ARG A 318 -18.00 -18.93 -8.30
CA ARG A 318 -17.17 -19.75 -7.42
C ARG A 318 -15.77 -19.87 -8.00
N GLY A 319 -14.78 -19.46 -7.21
CA GLY A 319 -13.37 -19.57 -7.55
C GLY A 319 -12.79 -18.30 -8.21
N GLU A 320 -11.64 -17.89 -7.70
CA GLU A 320 -10.92 -16.69 -8.09
C GLU A 320 -10.55 -16.71 -9.58
N PHE A 321 -9.92 -17.79 -10.04
CA PHE A 321 -9.44 -17.89 -11.44
C PHE A 321 -10.57 -17.90 -12.45
N VAL A 322 -11.70 -18.54 -12.13
CA VAL A 322 -12.90 -18.54 -12.99
C VAL A 322 -13.48 -17.13 -13.09
N ALA A 323 -13.47 -16.38 -11.99
CA ALA A 323 -13.92 -14.99 -11.97
C ALA A 323 -12.99 -14.09 -12.79
N ILE A 324 -11.67 -14.26 -12.65
CA ILE A 324 -10.66 -13.56 -13.46
C ILE A 324 -10.86 -13.86 -14.95
N ASP A 325 -10.94 -15.11 -15.35
CA ASP A 325 -11.13 -15.50 -16.76
C ASP A 325 -12.43 -14.95 -17.34
N THR A 326 -13.49 -14.95 -16.53
CA THR A 326 -14.79 -14.38 -16.93
C THR A 326 -14.67 -12.88 -17.17
N ALA A 327 -13.99 -12.14 -16.26
CA ALA A 327 -13.75 -10.72 -16.45
C ALA A 327 -12.93 -10.46 -17.71
N LEU A 328 -11.78 -11.14 -17.87
CA LEU A 328 -10.88 -10.98 -19.02
C LEU A 328 -11.59 -11.25 -20.35
N SER A 329 -12.45 -12.28 -20.41
CA SER A 329 -13.17 -12.66 -21.65
C SER A 329 -14.10 -11.58 -22.17
N ARG A 330 -14.52 -10.64 -21.32
CA ARG A 330 -15.46 -9.54 -21.66
C ARG A 330 -14.79 -8.22 -22.00
N LEU A 331 -13.50 -8.08 -21.69
CA LEU A 331 -12.78 -6.84 -21.90
C LEU A 331 -12.62 -6.53 -23.38
N GLN A 332 -12.83 -5.28 -23.71
CA GLN A 332 -12.57 -4.69 -25.03
C GLN A 332 -11.36 -3.74 -24.93
N PRO A 333 -10.66 -3.48 -26.04
CA PRO A 333 -9.59 -2.49 -26.05
C PRO A 333 -10.05 -1.14 -25.49
N GLY A 334 -9.28 -0.60 -24.55
CA GLY A 334 -9.59 0.63 -23.83
C GLY A 334 -10.42 0.46 -22.56
N ASP A 335 -10.86 -0.75 -22.22
CA ASP A 335 -11.50 -1.03 -20.93
C ASP A 335 -10.49 -1.13 -19.79
N LEU A 336 -10.98 -1.04 -18.55
CA LEU A 336 -10.18 -1.22 -17.35
C LEU A 336 -10.82 -2.25 -16.42
N CYS A 337 -10.02 -3.21 -15.96
CA CYS A 337 -10.42 -4.20 -14.97
C CYS A 337 -9.51 -4.13 -13.74
N LEU A 338 -10.11 -3.93 -12.57
CA LEU A 338 -9.44 -4.10 -11.28
C LEU A 338 -9.71 -5.52 -10.78
N VAL A 339 -8.66 -6.28 -10.51
CA VAL A 339 -8.73 -7.62 -9.93
C VAL A 339 -8.19 -7.55 -8.50
N LEU A 340 -9.08 -7.72 -7.54
CA LEU A 340 -8.71 -7.82 -6.14
C LEU A 340 -8.41 -9.28 -5.83
N VAL A 341 -7.12 -9.60 -5.78
CA VAL A 341 -6.60 -10.96 -5.66
C VAL A 341 -6.54 -11.41 -4.21
N ASP A 342 -6.87 -12.67 -3.93
CA ASP A 342 -6.66 -13.30 -2.61
C ASP A 342 -5.43 -14.22 -2.61
N GLN A 343 -5.30 -15.10 -3.61
CA GLN A 343 -4.13 -15.95 -3.82
C GLN A 343 -3.10 -15.22 -4.69
N VAL A 344 -2.33 -14.31 -4.06
CA VAL A 344 -1.52 -13.31 -4.78
C VAL A 344 -0.58 -13.94 -5.81
N GLU A 345 0.26 -14.89 -5.39
CA GLU A 345 1.27 -15.50 -6.27
C GLU A 345 0.63 -16.26 -7.43
N GLU A 346 -0.38 -17.09 -7.12
CA GLU A 346 -1.08 -17.89 -8.12
C GLU A 346 -1.90 -17.03 -9.08
N ALA A 347 -2.57 -16.00 -8.56
CA ALA A 347 -3.37 -15.09 -9.38
C ALA A 347 -2.47 -14.24 -10.31
N LEU A 348 -1.33 -13.74 -9.83
CA LEU A 348 -0.36 -13.04 -10.67
C LEU A 348 0.24 -13.96 -11.73
N ALA A 349 0.59 -15.19 -11.37
CA ALA A 349 1.07 -16.19 -12.33
C ALA A 349 0.00 -16.55 -13.37
N HIS A 350 -1.30 -16.57 -12.96
CA HIS A 350 -2.41 -16.79 -13.88
C HIS A 350 -2.58 -15.61 -14.84
N LEU A 351 -2.58 -14.38 -14.32
CA LEU A 351 -2.68 -13.17 -15.13
C LEU A 351 -1.49 -13.00 -16.08
N ALA A 352 -0.26 -13.32 -15.65
CA ALA A 352 0.94 -13.26 -16.49
C ALA A 352 0.89 -14.20 -17.71
N ARG A 353 0.12 -15.27 -17.66
CA ARG A 353 -0.12 -16.17 -18.83
C ARG A 353 -1.09 -15.57 -19.84
N CYS A 354 -1.93 -14.65 -19.41
CA CYS A 354 -3.00 -14.06 -20.22
C CYS A 354 -2.68 -12.63 -20.69
N CYS A 355 -1.90 -11.89 -19.92
CA CYS A 355 -1.63 -10.48 -20.09
C CYS A 355 -0.17 -10.23 -20.47
N GLU A 356 0.08 -9.15 -21.21
CA GLU A 356 1.42 -8.64 -21.47
C GLU A 356 1.78 -7.56 -20.42
N PRO A 357 3.07 -7.36 -20.12
CA PRO A 357 3.49 -6.24 -19.30
C PRO A 357 3.07 -4.91 -19.93
N SER A 358 2.50 -3.98 -19.15
CA SER A 358 2.07 -2.69 -19.65
C SER A 358 3.25 -1.90 -20.21
N ALA A 359 3.18 -1.46 -21.46
CA ALA A 359 4.23 -0.72 -22.17
C ALA A 359 4.63 0.63 -21.52
N GLY A 360 4.01 1.02 -20.42
CA GLY A 360 4.38 2.21 -19.63
C GLY A 360 5.37 1.96 -18.49
N ALA A 361 5.86 0.72 -18.30
CA ALA A 361 6.84 0.38 -17.29
C ALA A 361 8.29 0.55 -17.76
N THR A 362 8.51 0.84 -19.06
CA THR A 362 9.84 0.93 -19.69
C THR A 362 10.15 2.27 -20.36
N ALA A 363 9.45 3.36 -20.01
CA ALA A 363 9.74 4.69 -20.56
C ALA A 363 9.93 5.73 -19.46
#